data_c466ef462d51e1307652597c1507bd79
#
_entry.id   c466ef462d51e1307652597c1507bd79
#
_cell.length_a   1.000
_cell.length_b   1.000
_cell.length_c   1.000
_cell.angle_alpha   90.00
_cell.angle_beta   90.00
_cell.angle_gamma   90.00
#
_symmetry.space_group_name_H-M   'P 1'
#
loop_
_entity.id
_entity.type
_entity.pdbx_description
1 polymer ?
#
loop_
_entity_poly.entity_id
_entity_poly.type
_entity_poly.pdbx_seq_one_letter_code
_entity_poly.pdbx_strand_id
1 'polypeptide(L)'
;MKRWFVGFFGVVVTLALVASGCGGSSKSSSSTTTSSSSAGGKGGTLVTVANAAPSGSPDPQVNYTLQEWQLLIMSHDGLIAFKRLGGKPGTEKVPDLAESIPKPTNGGKTWTFTLRKGIKFSDGSTLDGADVKSTFERLFKIGNSPNAGTWYNVIQGADACIKTPKTCDLSKGIVVNGDKVTFHLTTADPEFLDKLAVPFAFILPSSTPATNVNIPPPGTGAYKWVQYSPNKQIKLVRNTFFKEWSKDAQPDGNPDVIVQKFGFTPESQVTAVENNTADWMFDQPPADRLNELSTKYADRVHVNPLTAVWYFAFNTRIPPFNNLKARQGVNYATDRNALVKIYGGPKLAVATCQILPPNFPGYKPYCPYTSGSATDKWTGPDMAKAQQLINASGTKGAAVKVNTTTNTVDRDLGLYFVGLLNKLGYKATLQALSPDIQYPYAQNSSNKPQFAYSSWYQDYPAASDFLNILLGCGSFHPGSNSSPNIAEFCNKGIQAKMDQAGQMGITDPAGANNLWATVDKEVVDQAPWVAMFNPKYIDVLSNRVTGYQFSPQWYFLLDQASVVK
;
A
#
# COMPACT_ATOMS: atom_id res chain seq x y z
N MET A 1 38.95 49.23 -28.03
CA MET A 1 39.31 49.81 -29.33
C MET A 1 38.54 49.14 -30.43
N LYS A 2 37.84 49.99 -31.22
CA LYS A 2 37.30 49.77 -32.60
C LYS A 2 36.35 48.55 -32.78
N ARG A 3 35.02 48.69 -32.91
CA ARG A 3 34.17 49.33 -33.93
C ARG A 3 34.34 48.75 -35.37
N TRP A 4 33.24 48.22 -35.96
CA TRP A 4 32.44 48.71 -37.11
C TRP A 4 31.58 47.56 -37.62
N PHE A 5 30.25 47.58 -37.68
CA PHE A 5 29.29 48.23 -38.58
C PHE A 5 29.11 47.52 -39.93
N VAL A 6 27.88 47.11 -40.16
CA VAL A 6 26.86 47.49 -41.18
C VAL A 6 26.72 46.52 -42.37
N GLY A 7 25.45 46.22 -42.66
CA GLY A 7 24.99 45.84 -43.96
C GLY A 7 23.58 45.24 -44.04
N PHE A 8 22.62 46.11 -44.17
CA PHE A 8 21.24 45.86 -44.61
C PHE A 8 21.20 45.38 -46.09
N PHE A 9 20.26 44.51 -46.46
CA PHE A 9 19.47 44.67 -47.68
C PHE A 9 18.23 43.78 -47.62
N GLY A 10 17.04 44.40 -47.72
CA GLY A 10 15.76 43.79 -47.91
C GLY A 10 15.38 43.79 -49.37
N VAL A 11 14.52 42.89 -49.75
CA VAL A 11 13.71 43.00 -50.98
C VAL A 11 12.29 42.51 -50.67
N VAL A 12 11.37 43.40 -50.95
CA VAL A 12 9.90 43.24 -50.98
C VAL A 12 9.50 42.97 -52.42
N VAL A 13 8.43 42.21 -52.69
CA VAL A 13 7.48 42.31 -53.82
C VAL A 13 6.65 41.01 -53.84
N THR A 14 5.38 40.91 -54.04
CA THR A 14 4.12 41.68 -54.07
C THR A 14 2.96 40.69 -54.21
N LEU A 15 1.82 41.12 -53.81
CA LEU A 15 0.47 40.51 -53.85
C LEU A 15 0.07 39.97 -55.25
N ALA A 16 -0.80 38.95 -55.20
CA ALA A 16 -1.95 38.86 -56.09
C ALA A 16 -3.16 38.22 -55.36
N LEU A 17 -4.22 39.01 -55.18
CA LEU A 17 -5.57 38.63 -54.77
C LEU A 17 -6.35 38.08 -55.96
N VAL A 18 -7.09 36.98 -55.75
CA VAL A 18 -8.37 36.76 -56.46
C VAL A 18 -9.38 36.22 -55.46
N ALA A 19 -10.47 36.94 -55.33
CA ALA A 19 -11.65 36.63 -54.51
C ALA A 19 -12.75 35.99 -55.38
N SER A 20 -13.46 35.04 -54.80
CA SER A 20 -14.89 34.68 -55.02
C SER A 20 -15.16 33.43 -54.18
N GLY A 21 -16.07 33.29 -53.28
CA GLY A 21 -17.36 33.81 -52.99
C GLY A 21 -18.28 32.63 -52.58
N CYS A 22 -19.05 32.81 -51.50
CA CYS A 22 -20.22 32.05 -51.08
C CYS A 22 -20.10 30.86 -50.13
N GLY A 23 -20.40 31.07 -48.87
CA GLY A 23 -21.53 30.57 -48.10
C GLY A 23 -21.48 29.14 -47.55
N GLY A 24 -21.42 28.99 -46.23
CA GLY A 24 -21.74 27.74 -45.59
C GLY A 24 -21.19 27.65 -44.16
N SER A 25 -22.08 27.56 -43.20
CA SER A 25 -21.89 27.51 -41.76
C SER A 25 -20.77 26.54 -41.30
N SER A 26 -19.76 27.08 -40.63
CA SER A 26 -18.69 26.31 -40.02
C SER A 26 -19.03 25.90 -38.60
N LYS A 27 -19.22 24.60 -38.34
CA LYS A 27 -19.00 23.98 -37.04
C LYS A 27 -17.49 23.92 -36.82
N SER A 28 -17.02 24.60 -35.78
CA SER A 28 -15.62 24.46 -35.34
C SER A 28 -15.39 23.07 -34.75
N SER A 29 -14.74 22.21 -35.51
CA SER A 29 -14.12 20.99 -34.96
C SER A 29 -12.72 21.35 -34.49
N SER A 30 -12.53 21.39 -33.15
CA SER A 30 -11.21 21.38 -32.55
C SER A 30 -10.54 20.04 -32.90
N SER A 31 -9.57 20.08 -33.80
CA SER A 31 -8.68 18.96 -34.04
C SER A 31 -7.78 18.77 -32.82
N THR A 32 -8.19 17.91 -31.89
CA THR A 32 -7.29 17.31 -30.92
C THR A 32 -6.30 16.45 -31.70
N THR A 33 -5.07 16.92 -31.83
CA THR A 33 -3.96 16.09 -32.29
C THR A 33 -3.74 14.99 -31.27
N THR A 34 -4.41 13.85 -31.47
CA THR A 34 -4.08 12.63 -30.77
C THR A 34 -2.72 12.20 -31.29
N SER A 35 -1.66 12.45 -30.52
CA SER A 35 -0.38 11.78 -30.72
C SER A 35 -0.65 10.28 -30.57
N SER A 36 -0.68 9.56 -31.67
CA SER A 36 -0.67 8.10 -31.70
C SER A 36 0.65 7.65 -31.07
N SER A 37 0.66 7.40 -29.74
CA SER A 37 1.67 6.55 -29.15
C SER A 37 1.56 5.20 -29.87
N SER A 38 2.62 4.77 -30.50
CA SER A 38 2.75 3.42 -31.07
C SER A 38 2.38 2.44 -29.95
N ALA A 39 1.26 1.73 -30.09
CA ALA A 39 0.86 0.71 -29.13
C ALA A 39 2.00 -0.31 -29.07
N GLY A 40 2.70 -0.37 -27.95
CA GLY A 40 3.70 -1.38 -27.69
C GLY A 40 3.03 -2.75 -27.82
N GLY A 41 3.54 -3.60 -28.68
CA GLY A 41 3.00 -4.94 -28.91
C GLY A 41 3.35 -5.88 -27.75
N LYS A 42 2.69 -7.06 -27.72
CA LYS A 42 3.10 -8.17 -26.86
C LYS A 42 4.52 -8.63 -27.18
N GLY A 43 5.25 -9.05 -26.17
CA GLY A 43 6.57 -9.65 -26.27
C GLY A 43 7.70 -8.84 -25.62
N GLY A 44 8.92 -9.35 -25.73
CA GLY A 44 10.11 -8.72 -25.18
C GLY A 44 10.37 -9.02 -23.70
N THR A 45 11.44 -8.40 -23.17
CA THR A 45 11.84 -8.56 -21.77
C THR A 45 11.70 -7.24 -21.05
N LEU A 46 10.89 -7.20 -19.99
CA LEU A 46 10.84 -6.10 -19.02
C LEU A 46 11.94 -6.32 -17.97
N VAL A 47 12.86 -5.37 -17.88
CA VAL A 47 13.97 -5.41 -16.92
C VAL A 47 13.72 -4.37 -15.83
N THR A 48 13.56 -4.82 -14.59
CA THR A 48 13.45 -3.95 -13.43
C THR A 48 14.68 -4.07 -12.54
N VAL A 49 14.96 -3.05 -11.75
CA VAL A 49 16.12 -3.01 -10.84
C VAL A 49 15.69 -2.62 -9.43
N ALA A 50 16.36 -3.18 -8.43
CA ALA A 50 16.15 -2.88 -7.01
C ALA A 50 17.47 -2.96 -6.24
N ASN A 51 17.51 -2.37 -5.04
CA ASN A 51 18.67 -2.45 -4.15
C ASN A 51 18.86 -3.87 -3.63
N ALA A 52 17.78 -4.50 -3.16
CA ALA A 52 17.78 -5.85 -2.60
C ALA A 52 16.60 -6.67 -3.12
N ALA A 53 16.68 -7.98 -2.98
CA ALA A 53 15.54 -8.87 -3.13
C ALA A 53 14.48 -8.59 -2.05
N PRO A 54 13.21 -8.99 -2.27
CA PRO A 54 12.21 -9.01 -1.21
C PRO A 54 12.74 -9.76 0.02
N SER A 55 12.50 -9.19 1.20
CA SER A 55 12.95 -9.83 2.44
C SER A 55 12.12 -11.07 2.77
N GLY A 56 12.72 -12.04 3.41
CA GLY A 56 12.04 -13.26 3.88
C GLY A 56 11.97 -14.39 2.84
N SER A 57 11.01 -15.29 3.01
CA SER A 57 10.77 -16.41 2.12
C SER A 57 10.02 -15.98 0.86
N PRO A 58 10.30 -16.57 -0.33
CA PRO A 58 9.48 -16.32 -1.52
C PRO A 58 8.12 -17.05 -1.51
N ASP A 59 7.76 -17.68 -0.41
CA ASP A 59 6.49 -18.39 -0.23
C ASP A 59 5.31 -17.37 -0.15
N PRO A 60 4.30 -17.46 -1.02
CA PRO A 60 3.18 -16.53 -1.02
C PRO A 60 2.41 -16.49 0.31
N GLN A 61 2.43 -17.57 1.09
CA GLN A 61 1.76 -17.64 2.38
C GLN A 61 2.60 -17.09 3.55
N VAL A 62 3.86 -16.74 3.30
CA VAL A 62 4.82 -16.25 4.32
C VAL A 62 5.30 -14.85 4.01
N ASN A 63 5.56 -14.55 2.74
CA ASN A 63 6.09 -13.24 2.36
C ASN A 63 5.07 -12.12 2.60
N TYR A 64 5.54 -11.05 3.23
CA TYR A 64 4.71 -9.88 3.53
C TYR A 64 5.44 -8.61 3.09
N THR A 65 5.81 -8.58 1.81
CA THR A 65 6.44 -7.40 1.20
C THR A 65 5.74 -7.03 -0.09
N LEU A 66 5.53 -5.74 -0.30
CA LEU A 66 4.95 -5.23 -1.55
C LEU A 66 5.73 -5.72 -2.78
N GLN A 67 7.07 -5.73 -2.69
CA GLN A 67 7.96 -6.12 -3.79
C GLN A 67 7.69 -7.56 -4.26
N GLU A 68 7.48 -8.50 -3.33
CA GLU A 68 7.14 -9.88 -3.68
C GLU A 68 5.69 -9.99 -4.17
N TRP A 69 4.76 -9.32 -3.50
CA TRP A 69 3.35 -9.33 -3.86
C TRP A 69 3.11 -8.84 -5.29
N GLN A 70 3.84 -7.79 -5.71
CA GLN A 70 3.79 -7.27 -7.08
C GLN A 70 4.20 -8.30 -8.14
N LEU A 71 5.08 -9.23 -7.78
CA LEU A 71 5.50 -10.34 -8.65
C LEU A 71 4.55 -11.54 -8.54
N LEU A 72 4.03 -11.82 -7.35
CA LEU A 72 3.12 -12.94 -7.10
C LEU A 72 1.79 -12.79 -7.83
N ILE A 73 1.21 -11.58 -7.87
CA ILE A 73 -0.06 -11.35 -8.55
C ILE A 73 -0.04 -11.68 -10.06
N MET A 74 1.13 -11.75 -10.69
CA MET A 74 1.27 -12.12 -12.10
C MET A 74 1.32 -13.64 -12.31
N SER A 75 1.57 -14.39 -11.25
CA SER A 75 1.86 -15.82 -11.30
C SER A 75 0.90 -16.69 -10.48
N HIS A 76 0.19 -16.10 -9.53
CA HIS A 76 -0.70 -16.80 -8.62
C HIS A 76 -2.03 -16.05 -8.49
N ASP A 77 -3.08 -16.79 -8.15
CA ASP A 77 -4.45 -16.28 -8.08
C ASP A 77 -5.16 -16.78 -6.82
N GLY A 78 -6.09 -15.96 -6.32
CA GLY A 78 -7.02 -16.31 -5.27
C GLY A 78 -8.41 -16.64 -5.79
N LEU A 79 -9.36 -16.92 -4.90
CA LEU A 79 -10.78 -17.04 -5.30
C LEU A 79 -11.32 -15.71 -5.82
N ILE A 80 -10.82 -14.61 -5.27
CA ILE A 80 -11.15 -13.21 -5.54
C ILE A 80 -9.84 -12.47 -5.80
N ALA A 81 -9.89 -11.44 -6.62
CA ALA A 81 -8.77 -10.52 -6.86
C ALA A 81 -9.20 -9.06 -6.71
N PHE A 82 -8.24 -8.16 -6.51
CA PHE A 82 -8.42 -6.76 -6.80
C PHE A 82 -8.21 -6.54 -8.30
N LYS A 83 -9.06 -5.68 -8.89
CA LYS A 83 -9.06 -5.44 -10.33
C LYS A 83 -7.70 -4.96 -10.82
N ARG A 84 -7.19 -5.56 -11.88
CA ARG A 84 -5.86 -5.29 -12.45
C ARG A 84 -5.88 -4.04 -13.35
N LEU A 85 -6.29 -2.91 -12.75
CA LEU A 85 -6.34 -1.60 -13.41
C LEU A 85 -5.68 -0.52 -12.55
N GLY A 86 -5.23 0.53 -13.22
CA GLY A 86 -4.70 1.73 -12.57
C GLY A 86 -5.81 2.57 -11.91
N GLY A 87 -5.44 3.35 -10.89
CA GLY A 87 -6.32 4.27 -10.19
C GLY A 87 -7.40 3.60 -9.35
N LYS A 88 -8.47 4.34 -9.03
CA LYS A 88 -9.56 3.86 -8.16
C LYS A 88 -10.15 2.50 -8.56
N PRO A 89 -10.37 2.17 -9.85
CA PRO A 89 -10.85 0.83 -10.22
C PRO A 89 -9.99 -0.31 -9.69
N GLY A 90 -8.69 -0.10 -9.50
CA GLY A 90 -7.76 -1.09 -8.94
C GLY A 90 -8.01 -1.47 -7.46
N THR A 91 -8.98 -0.83 -6.79
CA THR A 91 -9.42 -1.20 -5.44
C THR A 91 -10.72 -2.01 -5.42
N GLU A 92 -11.32 -2.25 -6.58
CA GLU A 92 -12.55 -3.02 -6.72
C GLU A 92 -12.24 -4.52 -6.67
N LYS A 93 -13.04 -5.27 -5.90
CA LYS A 93 -12.96 -6.74 -5.87
C LYS A 93 -13.70 -7.34 -7.07
N VAL A 94 -13.07 -8.31 -7.71
CA VAL A 94 -13.61 -9.04 -8.86
C VAL A 94 -13.47 -10.54 -8.65
N PRO A 95 -14.34 -11.37 -9.24
CA PRO A 95 -14.19 -12.82 -9.19
C PRO A 95 -12.94 -13.23 -9.99
N ASP A 96 -12.14 -14.14 -9.43
CA ASP A 96 -10.91 -14.63 -10.04
C ASP A 96 -11.02 -16.13 -10.33
N LEU A 97 -10.43 -17.02 -9.53
CA LEU A 97 -10.63 -18.46 -9.67
C LEU A 97 -12.08 -18.90 -9.40
N ALA A 98 -12.84 -18.08 -8.67
CA ALA A 98 -14.29 -18.24 -8.55
C ALA A 98 -15.01 -17.64 -9.75
N GLU A 99 -16.15 -18.24 -10.15
CA GLU A 99 -17.00 -17.75 -11.25
C GLU A 99 -17.68 -16.41 -10.92
N SER A 100 -17.97 -16.17 -9.63
CA SER A 100 -18.63 -14.95 -9.12
C SER A 100 -18.26 -14.67 -7.67
N ILE A 101 -18.48 -13.45 -7.23
CA ILE A 101 -18.44 -13.09 -5.80
C ILE A 101 -19.78 -13.50 -5.18
N PRO A 102 -19.81 -14.49 -4.25
CA PRO A 102 -21.03 -14.95 -3.66
C PRO A 102 -21.61 -13.93 -2.67
N LYS A 103 -22.93 -13.95 -2.52
CA LYS A 103 -23.57 -13.29 -1.37
C LYS A 103 -23.46 -14.22 -0.16
N PRO A 104 -23.01 -13.72 0.99
CA PRO A 104 -22.92 -14.54 2.18
C PRO A 104 -24.32 -14.88 2.72
N THR A 105 -24.40 -16.02 3.40
CA THR A 105 -25.58 -16.46 4.15
C THR A 105 -25.27 -16.55 5.64
N ASN A 106 -26.23 -16.94 6.46
CA ASN A 106 -26.05 -17.09 7.91
C ASN A 106 -25.43 -15.85 8.58
N GLY A 107 -25.95 -14.65 8.22
CA GLY A 107 -25.49 -13.39 8.80
C GLY A 107 -24.02 -13.07 8.49
N GLY A 108 -23.54 -13.38 7.29
CA GLY A 108 -22.14 -13.11 6.89
C GLY A 108 -21.15 -14.21 7.25
N LYS A 109 -21.61 -15.34 7.82
CA LYS A 109 -20.74 -16.42 8.28
C LYS A 109 -20.54 -17.58 7.32
N THR A 110 -21.29 -17.61 6.21
CA THR A 110 -21.18 -18.70 5.24
C THR A 110 -21.03 -18.12 3.84
N TRP A 111 -19.93 -18.52 3.17
CA TRP A 111 -19.56 -18.08 1.83
C TRP A 111 -19.38 -19.29 0.93
N THR A 112 -20.17 -19.43 -0.14
CA THR A 112 -20.05 -20.55 -1.09
C THR A 112 -19.59 -20.05 -2.44
N PHE A 113 -18.39 -20.42 -2.82
CA PHE A 113 -17.78 -20.13 -4.12
C PHE A 113 -17.96 -21.31 -5.06
N THR A 114 -18.15 -21.01 -6.36
CA THR A 114 -18.07 -22.01 -7.43
C THR A 114 -16.79 -21.77 -8.21
N LEU A 115 -15.94 -22.77 -8.32
CA LEU A 115 -14.66 -22.68 -9.03
C LEU A 115 -14.86 -22.72 -10.54
N ARG A 116 -14.08 -21.93 -11.27
CA ARG A 116 -13.96 -22.05 -12.72
C ARG A 116 -13.36 -23.39 -13.09
N LYS A 117 -13.83 -23.99 -14.17
CA LYS A 117 -13.36 -25.30 -14.65
C LYS A 117 -12.20 -25.17 -15.62
N GLY A 118 -11.29 -26.14 -15.59
CA GLY A 118 -10.22 -26.29 -16.57
C GLY A 118 -9.03 -25.35 -16.38
N ILE A 119 -8.97 -24.62 -15.25
CA ILE A 119 -7.79 -23.85 -14.88
C ILE A 119 -6.67 -24.82 -14.50
N LYS A 120 -5.45 -24.48 -14.94
CA LYS A 120 -4.24 -25.29 -14.67
C LYS A 120 -3.20 -24.48 -13.94
N PHE A 121 -2.49 -25.12 -13.05
CA PHE A 121 -1.24 -24.61 -12.52
C PHE A 121 -0.11 -24.62 -13.56
N SER A 122 0.96 -23.92 -13.30
CA SER A 122 2.10 -23.78 -14.21
C SER A 122 2.95 -25.05 -14.38
N ASP A 123 2.67 -26.10 -13.61
CA ASP A 123 3.22 -27.46 -13.78
C ASP A 123 2.30 -28.35 -14.63
N GLY A 124 1.12 -27.86 -15.02
CA GLY A 124 0.13 -28.57 -15.84
C GLY A 124 -0.93 -29.33 -15.06
N SER A 125 -0.83 -29.43 -13.71
CA SER A 125 -1.88 -30.00 -12.87
C SER A 125 -3.15 -29.14 -12.92
N THR A 126 -4.31 -29.76 -12.72
CA THR A 126 -5.60 -29.06 -12.79
C THR A 126 -6.04 -28.64 -11.40
N LEU A 127 -6.48 -27.37 -11.29
CA LEU A 127 -7.02 -26.81 -10.05
C LEU A 127 -8.36 -27.44 -9.71
N ASP A 128 -8.55 -27.80 -8.44
CA ASP A 128 -9.83 -28.27 -7.91
C ASP A 128 -10.11 -27.75 -6.48
N GLY A 129 -11.23 -28.17 -5.88
CA GLY A 129 -11.62 -27.72 -4.54
C GLY A 129 -10.70 -28.23 -3.42
N ALA A 130 -10.01 -29.35 -3.61
CA ALA A 130 -9.08 -29.88 -2.62
C ALA A 130 -7.85 -28.95 -2.50
N ASP A 131 -7.41 -28.32 -3.59
CA ASP A 131 -6.32 -27.33 -3.58
C ASP A 131 -6.68 -26.12 -2.73
N VAL A 132 -7.94 -25.64 -2.79
CA VAL A 132 -8.41 -24.54 -1.95
C VAL A 132 -8.30 -24.92 -0.48
N LYS A 133 -8.87 -26.05 -0.07
CA LYS A 133 -8.83 -26.50 1.33
C LYS A 133 -7.40 -26.71 1.81
N SER A 134 -6.57 -27.40 1.03
CA SER A 134 -5.19 -27.67 1.39
C SER A 134 -4.33 -26.41 1.51
N THR A 135 -4.61 -25.38 0.69
CA THR A 135 -3.96 -24.06 0.76
C THR A 135 -4.17 -23.43 2.14
N PHE A 136 -5.43 -23.36 2.60
CA PHE A 136 -5.71 -22.78 3.92
C PHE A 136 -5.17 -23.65 5.07
N GLU A 137 -5.25 -24.97 4.98
CA GLU A 137 -4.63 -25.84 5.98
C GLU A 137 -3.10 -25.68 6.03
N ARG A 138 -2.45 -25.56 4.85
CA ARG A 138 -1.01 -25.34 4.75
C ARG A 138 -0.60 -24.02 5.41
N LEU A 139 -1.38 -22.95 5.24
CA LEU A 139 -1.12 -21.65 5.85
C LEU A 139 -0.93 -21.76 7.37
N PHE A 140 -1.71 -22.60 8.04
CA PHE A 140 -1.54 -22.89 9.48
C PHE A 140 -0.39 -23.86 9.74
N LYS A 141 -0.24 -24.90 8.92
CA LYS A 141 0.77 -25.97 9.09
C LYS A 141 2.22 -25.50 8.90
N ILE A 142 2.45 -24.46 8.11
CA ILE A 142 3.80 -23.92 7.83
C ILE A 142 4.49 -23.35 9.08
N GLY A 143 3.76 -23.19 10.16
CA GLY A 143 4.25 -23.01 11.54
C GLY A 143 4.82 -21.62 11.88
N ASN A 144 5.33 -20.88 10.91
CA ASN A 144 5.91 -19.55 11.07
C ASN A 144 5.17 -18.49 10.26
N SER A 145 3.94 -18.78 9.82
CA SER A 145 3.10 -17.78 9.19
C SER A 145 2.37 -16.98 10.26
N PRO A 146 2.80 -15.76 10.61
CA PRO A 146 2.05 -14.91 11.53
C PRO A 146 0.67 -14.56 10.94
N ASN A 147 0.51 -14.76 9.64
CA ASN A 147 -0.65 -14.36 8.85
C ASN A 147 -1.86 -15.27 9.08
N ALA A 148 -1.65 -16.58 9.31
CA ALA A 148 -2.75 -17.52 9.54
C ALA A 148 -3.62 -17.11 10.73
N GLY A 149 -3.01 -16.89 11.90
CA GLY A 149 -3.70 -16.54 13.13
C GLY A 149 -4.28 -15.12 13.14
N THR A 150 -3.74 -14.22 12.34
CA THR A 150 -4.22 -12.82 12.27
C THR A 150 -5.31 -12.65 11.22
N TRP A 151 -5.17 -13.31 10.05
CA TRP A 151 -6.00 -13.05 8.88
C TRP A 151 -7.17 -14.02 8.73
N TYR A 152 -6.99 -15.30 9.12
CA TYR A 152 -7.95 -16.37 8.85
C TYR A 152 -8.42 -17.10 10.10
N ASN A 153 -8.20 -16.53 11.28
CA ASN A 153 -8.63 -17.09 12.58
C ASN A 153 -10.15 -17.26 12.73
N VAL A 154 -10.93 -16.57 11.90
CA VAL A 154 -12.39 -16.68 11.89
C VAL A 154 -12.93 -17.92 11.18
N ILE A 155 -12.11 -18.66 10.42
CA ILE A 155 -12.53 -19.93 9.80
C ILE A 155 -12.78 -20.96 10.89
N GLN A 156 -13.91 -21.68 10.83
CA GLN A 156 -14.21 -22.74 11.82
C GLN A 156 -13.11 -23.80 11.85
N GLY A 157 -12.58 -24.06 13.04
CA GLY A 157 -11.43 -24.96 13.23
C GLY A 157 -10.07 -24.25 13.26
N ALA A 158 -9.97 -22.98 12.87
CA ALA A 158 -8.72 -22.23 12.87
C ALA A 158 -8.07 -22.11 14.24
N ASP A 159 -8.85 -21.96 15.32
CA ASP A 159 -8.35 -21.92 16.69
C ASP A 159 -7.63 -23.20 17.11
N ALA A 160 -8.10 -24.37 16.66
CA ALA A 160 -7.42 -25.64 16.86
C ALA A 160 -6.12 -25.72 16.03
N CYS A 161 -6.16 -25.23 14.78
CA CYS A 161 -4.99 -25.15 13.91
C CYS A 161 -3.90 -24.23 14.47
N ILE A 162 -4.27 -23.10 15.07
CA ILE A 162 -3.33 -22.19 15.74
C ILE A 162 -2.64 -22.88 16.93
N LYS A 163 -3.38 -23.66 17.71
CA LYS A 163 -2.84 -24.39 18.88
C LYS A 163 -1.98 -25.58 18.50
N THR A 164 -2.36 -26.30 17.46
CA THR A 164 -1.67 -27.52 16.98
C THR A 164 -1.47 -27.49 15.46
N PRO A 165 -0.57 -26.63 14.95
CA PRO A 165 -0.38 -26.40 13.51
C PRO A 165 -0.16 -27.67 12.69
N LYS A 166 0.67 -28.60 13.18
CA LYS A 166 1.03 -29.84 12.46
C LYS A 166 -0.17 -30.73 12.13
N THR A 167 -1.22 -30.69 12.95
CA THR A 167 -2.43 -31.51 12.81
C THR A 167 -3.64 -30.65 12.38
N CYS A 168 -3.38 -29.50 11.76
CA CYS A 168 -4.44 -28.61 11.30
C CYS A 168 -5.40 -29.34 10.36
N ASP A 169 -6.68 -29.30 10.70
CA ASP A 169 -7.82 -29.79 9.92
C ASP A 169 -8.92 -28.72 9.90
N LEU A 170 -9.18 -28.17 8.72
CA LEU A 170 -10.23 -27.19 8.49
C LEU A 170 -11.48 -27.79 7.87
N SER A 171 -11.71 -29.10 7.93
CA SER A 171 -12.85 -29.79 7.30
C SER A 171 -14.22 -29.27 7.73
N LYS A 172 -14.32 -28.68 8.94
CA LYS A 172 -15.54 -28.03 9.42
C LYS A 172 -15.71 -26.61 8.88
N GLY A 173 -14.59 -25.93 8.61
CA GLY A 173 -14.55 -24.54 8.15
C GLY A 173 -14.51 -24.40 6.64
N ILE A 174 -14.01 -25.41 5.92
CA ILE A 174 -13.90 -25.41 4.47
C ILE A 174 -14.43 -26.74 3.93
N VAL A 175 -15.65 -26.68 3.40
CA VAL A 175 -16.34 -27.86 2.87
C VAL A 175 -16.29 -27.82 1.34
N VAL A 176 -15.75 -28.90 0.76
CA VAL A 176 -15.61 -29.05 -0.69
C VAL A 176 -16.64 -30.07 -1.19
N ASN A 177 -17.39 -29.67 -2.22
CA ASN A 177 -18.35 -30.54 -2.92
C ASN A 177 -18.26 -30.28 -4.44
N GLY A 178 -17.43 -31.08 -5.11
CA GLY A 178 -17.10 -30.87 -6.51
C GLY A 178 -16.39 -29.53 -6.75
N ASP A 179 -16.96 -28.69 -7.58
CA ASP A 179 -16.48 -27.33 -7.87
C ASP A 179 -16.95 -26.27 -6.85
N LYS A 180 -17.74 -26.66 -5.85
CA LYS A 180 -18.21 -25.75 -4.80
C LYS A 180 -17.34 -25.84 -3.56
N VAL A 181 -16.87 -24.68 -3.10
CA VAL A 181 -16.11 -24.52 -1.87
C VAL A 181 -16.87 -23.60 -0.94
N THR A 182 -17.23 -24.09 0.24
CA THR A 182 -17.99 -23.34 1.24
C THR A 182 -17.12 -23.06 2.45
N PHE A 183 -16.95 -21.77 2.78
CA PHE A 183 -16.32 -21.35 4.02
C PHE A 183 -17.38 -21.12 5.09
N HIS A 184 -17.14 -21.68 6.28
CA HIS A 184 -17.92 -21.44 7.48
C HIS A 184 -17.04 -20.66 8.47
N LEU A 185 -17.52 -19.49 8.88
CA LEU A 185 -16.84 -18.60 9.80
C LEU A 185 -17.48 -18.68 11.20
N THR A 186 -16.68 -18.52 12.23
CA THR A 186 -17.15 -18.43 13.63
C THR A 186 -17.87 -17.12 13.90
N THR A 187 -17.37 -16.04 13.27
CA THR A 187 -17.96 -14.69 13.29
C THR A 187 -17.99 -14.13 11.87
N ALA A 188 -18.92 -13.24 11.57
CA ALA A 188 -18.89 -12.52 10.30
C ALA A 188 -17.63 -11.65 10.23
N ASP A 189 -16.95 -11.69 9.08
CA ASP A 189 -15.76 -10.91 8.80
C ASP A 189 -16.03 -10.00 7.59
N PRO A 190 -16.16 -8.67 7.80
CA PRO A 190 -16.46 -7.74 6.71
C PRO A 190 -15.34 -7.65 5.67
N GLU A 191 -14.10 -7.94 6.05
CA GLU A 191 -12.93 -7.94 5.19
C GLU A 191 -12.58 -9.33 4.63
N PHE A 192 -13.45 -10.33 4.81
CA PHE A 192 -13.14 -11.70 4.37
C PHE A 192 -12.81 -11.78 2.89
N LEU A 193 -13.55 -11.07 2.03
CA LEU A 193 -13.25 -11.03 0.59
C LEU A 193 -11.94 -10.31 0.27
N ASP A 194 -11.60 -9.25 1.01
CA ASP A 194 -10.33 -8.54 0.87
C ASP A 194 -9.16 -9.46 1.23
N LYS A 195 -9.31 -10.21 2.31
CA LYS A 195 -8.34 -11.21 2.76
C LYS A 195 -8.17 -12.38 1.80
N LEU A 196 -9.22 -12.73 1.03
CA LEU A 196 -9.14 -13.74 -0.03
C LEU A 196 -8.47 -13.23 -1.32
N ALA A 197 -8.29 -11.91 -1.46
CA ALA A 197 -7.71 -11.27 -2.64
C ALA A 197 -6.22 -10.95 -2.51
N VAL A 198 -5.58 -11.31 -1.39
CA VAL A 198 -4.15 -11.07 -1.15
C VAL A 198 -3.33 -12.38 -1.21
N PRO A 199 -2.01 -12.31 -1.45
CA PRO A 199 -1.17 -13.47 -1.72
C PRO A 199 -1.23 -14.60 -0.69
N PHE A 200 -1.52 -14.32 0.58
CA PHE A 200 -1.67 -15.37 1.60
C PHE A 200 -2.76 -16.40 1.27
N ALA A 201 -3.80 -15.98 0.53
CA ALA A 201 -4.92 -16.81 0.10
C ALA A 201 -4.81 -17.29 -1.34
N PHE A 202 -3.70 -17.06 -2.03
CA PHE A 202 -3.50 -17.58 -3.38
C PHE A 202 -3.43 -19.10 -3.37
N ILE A 203 -4.18 -19.71 -4.28
CA ILE A 203 -4.37 -21.16 -4.28
C ILE A 203 -3.13 -21.86 -4.83
N LEU A 204 -2.66 -22.84 -4.08
CA LEU A 204 -1.49 -23.65 -4.37
C LEU A 204 -1.91 -25.10 -4.64
N PRO A 205 -1.15 -25.86 -5.45
CA PRO A 205 -1.38 -27.29 -5.58
C PRO A 205 -1.40 -27.99 -4.21
N SER A 206 -2.32 -28.91 -4.01
CA SER A 206 -2.46 -29.69 -2.75
C SER A 206 -1.21 -30.53 -2.42
N SER A 207 -0.37 -30.76 -3.42
CA SER A 207 0.97 -31.39 -3.28
C SER A 207 2.04 -30.47 -2.68
N THR A 208 1.76 -29.15 -2.52
CA THR A 208 2.73 -28.19 -2.00
C THR A 208 3.08 -28.52 -0.54
N PRO A 209 4.37 -28.72 -0.19
CA PRO A 209 4.76 -29.12 1.16
C PRO A 209 4.46 -28.00 2.18
N ALA A 210 4.12 -28.38 3.40
CA ALA A 210 3.89 -27.46 4.51
C ALA A 210 5.21 -26.98 5.17
N THR A 211 6.14 -26.55 4.34
CA THR A 211 7.45 -25.97 4.72
C THR A 211 7.74 -24.78 3.84
N ASN A 212 8.59 -23.86 4.30
CA ASN A 212 9.06 -22.74 3.47
C ASN A 212 9.71 -23.25 2.19
N VAL A 213 9.51 -22.56 1.11
CA VAL A 213 10.06 -22.88 -0.21
C VAL A 213 11.17 -21.88 -0.59
N ASN A 214 12.06 -22.31 -1.51
CA ASN A 214 13.15 -21.48 -2.03
C ASN A 214 12.80 -20.76 -3.34
N ILE A 215 11.66 -21.10 -3.92
CA ILE A 215 11.04 -20.47 -5.08
C ILE A 215 9.52 -20.64 -4.94
N PRO A 216 8.69 -19.66 -5.33
CA PRO A 216 7.25 -19.81 -5.25
C PRO A 216 6.74 -21.10 -5.91
N PRO A 217 5.78 -21.81 -5.30
CA PRO A 217 5.17 -23.02 -5.88
C PRO A 217 4.51 -22.74 -7.23
N PRO A 218 4.10 -23.75 -8.00
CA PRO A 218 3.31 -23.55 -9.20
C PRO A 218 2.03 -22.75 -8.90
N GLY A 219 1.81 -21.66 -9.63
CA GLY A 219 0.59 -20.86 -9.57
C GLY A 219 -0.20 -20.95 -10.87
N THR A 220 -1.36 -20.33 -10.92
CA THR A 220 -2.31 -20.38 -12.03
C THR A 220 -2.16 -19.23 -13.03
N GLY A 221 -1.42 -18.17 -12.66
CA GLY A 221 -1.34 -16.92 -13.41
C GLY A 221 -0.62 -16.98 -14.76
N ALA A 222 -0.59 -15.84 -15.44
CA ALA A 222 -0.03 -15.70 -16.79
C ALA A 222 1.49 -15.94 -16.86
N TYR A 223 2.18 -15.82 -15.73
CA TYR A 223 3.62 -16.04 -15.61
C TYR A 223 3.93 -17.14 -14.62
N LYS A 224 5.14 -17.71 -14.74
CA LYS A 224 5.71 -18.66 -13.77
C LYS A 224 7.13 -18.28 -13.40
N TRP A 225 7.50 -18.54 -12.18
CA TRP A 225 8.85 -18.35 -11.66
C TRP A 225 9.79 -19.42 -12.21
N VAL A 226 10.93 -18.98 -12.74
CA VAL A 226 11.98 -19.88 -13.22
C VAL A 226 13.30 -19.66 -12.53
N GLN A 227 13.44 -18.53 -11.81
CA GLN A 227 14.61 -18.23 -11.01
C GLN A 227 14.25 -17.33 -9.84
N TYR A 228 14.77 -17.69 -8.65
CA TYR A 228 14.83 -16.84 -7.47
C TYR A 228 16.25 -16.90 -6.91
N SER A 229 17.00 -15.82 -7.09
CA SER A 229 18.39 -15.69 -6.61
C SER A 229 18.52 -14.37 -5.87
N PRO A 230 18.35 -14.31 -4.53
CA PRO A 230 18.27 -13.05 -3.78
C PRO A 230 19.46 -12.10 -3.97
N ASN A 231 20.65 -12.65 -4.25
CA ASN A 231 21.87 -11.85 -4.50
C ASN A 231 22.07 -11.46 -5.98
N LYS A 232 21.13 -11.82 -6.88
CA LYS A 232 21.30 -11.59 -8.31
C LYS A 232 20.02 -11.10 -8.98
N GLN A 233 19.00 -11.94 -9.06
CA GLN A 233 17.77 -11.62 -9.78
C GLN A 233 16.64 -12.61 -9.50
N ILE A 234 15.44 -12.15 -9.77
CA ILE A 234 14.22 -12.94 -9.99
C ILE A 234 13.92 -12.94 -11.49
N LYS A 235 13.42 -14.09 -12.01
CA LYS A 235 12.99 -14.20 -13.41
C LYS A 235 11.67 -14.94 -13.50
N LEU A 236 10.71 -14.30 -14.19
CA LEU A 236 9.43 -14.88 -14.56
C LEU A 236 9.36 -15.01 -16.09
N VAL A 237 8.71 -16.06 -16.57
CA VAL A 237 8.44 -16.31 -17.99
C VAL A 237 6.97 -16.66 -18.17
N ARG A 238 6.47 -16.62 -19.41
CA ARG A 238 5.09 -17.00 -19.72
C ARG A 238 4.76 -18.40 -19.23
N ASN A 239 3.58 -18.54 -18.60
CA ASN A 239 3.00 -19.83 -18.25
C ASN A 239 2.28 -20.41 -19.47
N THR A 240 2.80 -21.49 -20.05
CA THR A 240 2.25 -22.11 -21.26
C THR A 240 0.90 -22.80 -21.04
N PHE A 241 0.50 -23.05 -19.79
CA PHE A 241 -0.79 -23.62 -19.42
C PHE A 241 -1.85 -22.56 -19.15
N PHE A 242 -1.45 -21.29 -19.05
CA PHE A 242 -2.38 -20.18 -18.80
C PHE A 242 -3.35 -19.97 -19.95
N LYS A 243 -4.61 -19.74 -19.61
CA LYS A 243 -5.65 -19.25 -20.52
C LYS A 243 -6.41 -18.15 -19.79
N GLU A 244 -6.44 -16.95 -20.36
CA GLU A 244 -7.12 -15.81 -19.75
C GLU A 244 -8.61 -16.13 -19.52
N TRP A 245 -9.03 -16.15 -18.27
CA TRP A 245 -10.44 -16.32 -17.88
C TRP A 245 -11.08 -15.00 -17.45
N SER A 246 -10.29 -14.00 -17.09
CA SER A 246 -10.76 -12.68 -16.67
C SER A 246 -9.68 -11.62 -16.88
N LYS A 247 -9.95 -10.66 -17.77
CA LYS A 247 -9.05 -9.50 -17.95
C LYS A 247 -8.97 -8.62 -16.71
N ASP A 248 -10.02 -8.61 -15.91
CA ASP A 248 -10.10 -7.79 -14.70
C ASP A 248 -9.27 -8.38 -13.55
N ALA A 249 -9.26 -9.71 -13.40
CA ALA A 249 -8.57 -10.41 -12.32
C ALA A 249 -7.13 -10.81 -12.70
N GLN A 250 -6.97 -11.53 -13.82
CA GLN A 250 -5.69 -12.05 -14.28
C GLN A 250 -5.54 -11.87 -15.79
N PRO A 251 -5.09 -10.69 -16.23
CA PRO A 251 -4.83 -10.42 -17.65
C PRO A 251 -3.65 -11.26 -18.17
N ASP A 252 -3.68 -11.57 -19.46
CA ASP A 252 -2.61 -12.34 -20.10
C ASP A 252 -1.23 -11.66 -20.04
N GLY A 253 -1.20 -10.33 -19.87
CA GLY A 253 0.05 -9.56 -19.82
C GLY A 253 0.70 -9.35 -21.18
N ASN A 254 1.72 -8.50 -21.23
CA ASN A 254 2.40 -8.09 -22.47
C ASN A 254 3.83 -8.64 -22.59
N PRO A 255 4.76 -8.52 -21.62
CA PRO A 255 6.13 -9.03 -21.74
C PRO A 255 6.19 -10.56 -21.87
N ASP A 256 7.16 -11.09 -22.62
CA ASP A 256 7.45 -12.53 -22.61
C ASP A 256 8.20 -12.94 -21.35
N VAL A 257 9.06 -12.04 -20.87
CA VAL A 257 9.93 -12.26 -19.71
C VAL A 257 9.93 -11.02 -18.83
N ILE A 258 9.86 -11.22 -17.53
CA ILE A 258 10.05 -10.18 -16.51
C ILE A 258 11.27 -10.55 -15.67
N VAL A 259 12.23 -9.64 -15.55
CA VAL A 259 13.45 -9.83 -14.76
C VAL A 259 13.59 -8.69 -13.77
N GLN A 260 13.71 -9.00 -12.48
CA GLN A 260 14.09 -8.01 -11.46
C GLN A 260 15.52 -8.31 -11.00
N LYS A 261 16.44 -7.35 -11.22
CA LYS A 261 17.85 -7.46 -10.84
C LYS A 261 18.13 -6.71 -9.54
N PHE A 262 19.04 -7.23 -8.73
CA PHE A 262 19.40 -6.69 -7.42
C PHE A 262 20.83 -6.18 -7.33
N GLY A 263 21.15 -5.43 -6.27
CA GLY A 263 22.47 -4.88 -6.01
C GLY A 263 22.67 -3.47 -6.58
N PHE A 264 21.59 -2.78 -6.95
CA PHE A 264 21.64 -1.42 -7.48
C PHE A 264 21.33 -0.42 -6.36
N THR A 265 22.24 0.53 -6.11
CA THR A 265 21.90 1.68 -5.25
C THR A 265 20.80 2.53 -5.92
N PRO A 266 19.99 3.31 -5.19
CA PRO A 266 18.97 4.17 -5.81
C PRO A 266 19.52 5.07 -6.92
N GLU A 267 20.74 5.59 -6.78
CA GLU A 267 21.42 6.39 -7.79
C GLU A 267 21.73 5.57 -9.06
N SER A 268 22.26 4.35 -8.90
CA SER A 268 22.55 3.48 -10.05
C SER A 268 21.28 2.95 -10.72
N GLN A 269 20.17 2.83 -10.00
CA GLN A 269 18.86 2.51 -10.56
C GLN A 269 18.36 3.64 -11.48
N VAL A 270 18.42 4.89 -11.02
CA VAL A 270 18.09 6.06 -11.86
C VAL A 270 18.92 6.05 -13.14
N THR A 271 20.24 5.89 -13.02
CA THR A 271 21.15 5.85 -14.17
C THR A 271 20.82 4.71 -15.14
N ALA A 272 20.47 3.52 -14.61
CA ALA A 272 20.11 2.37 -15.46
C ALA A 272 18.84 2.62 -16.27
N VAL A 273 17.83 3.28 -15.66
CA VAL A 273 16.58 3.63 -16.34
C VAL A 273 16.78 4.76 -17.34
N GLU A 274 17.56 5.78 -17.02
CA GLU A 274 17.89 6.88 -17.93
C GLU A 274 18.57 6.36 -19.21
N ASN A 275 19.47 5.40 -19.05
CA ASN A 275 20.24 4.79 -20.16
C ASN A 275 19.50 3.61 -20.84
N ASN A 276 18.27 3.31 -20.46
CA ASN A 276 17.44 2.21 -20.97
C ASN A 276 18.07 0.80 -20.80
N THR A 277 18.98 0.62 -19.83
CA THR A 277 19.53 -0.69 -19.43
C THR A 277 18.65 -1.40 -18.41
N ALA A 278 17.75 -0.66 -17.79
CA ALA A 278 16.59 -1.12 -17.05
C ALA A 278 15.35 -0.34 -17.49
N ASP A 279 14.16 -0.93 -17.26
CA ASP A 279 12.89 -0.36 -17.71
C ASP A 279 12.13 0.34 -16.58
N TRP A 280 12.37 -0.05 -15.34
CA TRP A 280 11.77 0.54 -14.15
C TRP A 280 12.66 0.29 -12.92
N MET A 281 12.60 1.21 -11.96
CA MET A 281 13.26 1.10 -10.67
C MET A 281 12.25 0.91 -9.54
N PHE A 282 12.54 -0.02 -8.63
CA PHE A 282 11.67 -0.30 -7.49
C PHE A 282 11.87 0.70 -6.35
N ASP A 283 13.12 1.04 -6.02
CA ASP A 283 13.40 1.96 -4.91
C ASP A 283 13.10 3.41 -5.31
N GLN A 284 12.78 4.25 -4.33
CA GLN A 284 12.52 5.65 -4.61
C GLN A 284 13.81 6.36 -5.07
N PRO A 285 13.73 7.26 -6.06
CA PRO A 285 14.88 8.03 -6.50
C PRO A 285 15.39 8.94 -5.39
N PRO A 286 16.72 9.19 -5.32
CA PRO A 286 17.28 10.16 -4.39
C PRO A 286 16.66 11.55 -4.54
N ALA A 287 16.47 12.25 -3.42
CA ALA A 287 15.77 13.54 -3.40
C ALA A 287 16.45 14.64 -4.26
N ASP A 288 17.77 14.61 -4.35
CA ASP A 288 18.57 15.52 -5.18
C ASP A 288 18.42 15.28 -6.69
N ARG A 289 18.04 14.04 -7.11
CA ARG A 289 17.74 13.72 -8.51
C ARG A 289 16.34 14.16 -8.96
N LEU A 290 15.42 14.44 -8.02
CA LEU A 290 14.01 14.72 -8.33
C LEU A 290 13.80 15.93 -9.23
N ASN A 291 14.67 16.95 -9.13
CA ASN A 291 14.54 18.13 -9.98
C ASN A 291 14.91 17.80 -11.45
N GLU A 292 16.01 17.10 -11.65
CA GLU A 292 16.42 16.64 -12.98
C GLU A 292 15.36 15.70 -13.58
N LEU A 293 14.94 14.68 -12.84
CA LEU A 293 13.95 13.70 -13.28
C LEU A 293 12.64 14.37 -13.68
N SER A 294 12.14 15.33 -12.89
CA SER A 294 10.86 16.00 -13.17
C SER A 294 10.93 17.08 -14.26
N THR A 295 12.11 17.43 -14.74
CA THR A 295 12.31 18.43 -15.82
C THR A 295 12.79 17.77 -17.11
N LYS A 296 13.93 17.08 -17.06
CA LYS A 296 14.55 16.47 -18.25
C LYS A 296 13.84 15.19 -18.70
N TYR A 297 13.23 14.45 -17.76
CA TYR A 297 12.58 13.16 -18.00
C TYR A 297 11.10 13.17 -17.56
N ALA A 298 10.47 14.34 -17.63
CA ALA A 298 9.10 14.55 -17.14
C ALA A 298 8.05 13.61 -17.75
N ASP A 299 8.25 13.18 -19.00
CA ASP A 299 7.41 12.23 -19.73
C ASP A 299 7.52 10.78 -19.24
N ARG A 300 8.57 10.49 -18.46
CA ARG A 300 8.90 9.15 -17.94
C ARG A 300 8.79 9.05 -16.41
N VAL A 301 8.37 10.14 -15.75
CA VAL A 301 8.25 10.22 -14.30
C VAL A 301 6.79 10.34 -13.91
N HIS A 302 6.31 9.37 -13.14
CA HIS A 302 4.95 9.35 -12.63
C HIS A 302 4.95 9.49 -11.12
N VAL A 303 4.19 10.46 -10.61
CA VAL A 303 4.05 10.72 -9.17
C VAL A 303 2.68 10.27 -8.71
N ASN A 304 2.64 9.22 -7.91
CA ASN A 304 1.43 8.57 -7.45
C ASN A 304 1.21 8.80 -5.95
N PRO A 305 -0.01 9.15 -5.50
CA PRO A 305 -0.31 9.15 -4.08
C PRO A 305 -0.30 7.72 -3.55
N LEU A 306 0.36 7.51 -2.41
CA LEU A 306 0.29 6.23 -1.71
C LEU A 306 -0.88 6.21 -0.73
N THR A 307 -1.50 5.05 -0.59
CA THR A 307 -2.47 4.75 0.45
C THR A 307 -1.73 4.36 1.73
N ALA A 308 -1.07 5.35 2.33
CA ALA A 308 -0.18 5.18 3.46
C ALA A 308 -0.16 6.44 4.34
N VAL A 309 0.23 6.31 5.61
CA VAL A 309 0.41 7.40 6.55
C VAL A 309 1.67 7.19 7.38
N TRP A 310 2.48 8.25 7.53
CA TRP A 310 3.59 8.32 8.47
C TRP A 310 3.18 9.09 9.71
N TYR A 311 3.49 8.57 10.88
CA TYR A 311 3.03 9.12 12.14
C TYR A 311 4.00 8.88 13.30
N PHE A 312 3.82 9.61 14.37
CA PHE A 312 4.32 9.26 15.70
C PHE A 312 3.14 8.93 16.60
N ALA A 313 3.15 7.76 17.21
CA ALA A 313 2.13 7.34 18.15
C ALA A 313 2.48 7.79 19.57
N PHE A 314 1.51 8.35 20.27
CA PHE A 314 1.59 8.56 21.71
C PHE A 314 1.15 7.29 22.42
N ASN A 315 1.86 6.88 23.47
CA ASN A 315 1.33 5.90 24.38
C ASN A 315 0.23 6.55 25.23
N THR A 316 -1.03 6.18 24.98
CA THR A 316 -2.19 6.81 25.61
C THR A 316 -2.45 6.33 27.05
N ARG A 317 -1.67 5.37 27.55
CA ARG A 317 -1.84 4.78 28.89
C ARG A 317 -0.82 5.26 29.90
N ILE A 318 0.32 5.79 29.47
CA ILE A 318 1.40 6.22 30.38
C ILE A 318 1.64 7.73 30.33
N PRO A 319 2.14 8.36 31.43
CA PRO A 319 2.53 9.76 31.42
C PRO A 319 3.69 10.04 30.44
N PRO A 320 3.73 11.24 29.85
CA PRO A 320 2.78 12.35 30.00
C PRO A 320 1.58 12.25 29.05
N PHE A 321 1.58 11.28 28.14
CA PHE A 321 0.65 11.21 27.01
C PHE A 321 -0.65 10.43 27.31
N ASN A 322 -0.85 9.95 28.54
CA ASN A 322 -2.19 9.56 29.01
C ASN A 322 -3.13 10.77 29.17
N ASN A 323 -2.58 12.00 29.14
CA ASN A 323 -3.35 13.25 29.18
C ASN A 323 -3.70 13.71 27.75
N LEU A 324 -5.00 13.84 27.45
CA LEU A 324 -5.48 14.25 26.12
C LEU A 324 -4.98 15.66 25.72
N LYS A 325 -4.99 16.63 26.66
CA LYS A 325 -4.54 18.00 26.36
C LYS A 325 -3.04 18.03 25.99
N ALA A 326 -2.22 17.16 26.58
CA ALA A 326 -0.82 17.00 26.21
C ALA A 326 -0.68 16.53 24.76
N ARG A 327 -1.41 15.50 24.34
CA ARG A 327 -1.40 14.99 22.98
C ARG A 327 -1.90 16.02 21.96
N GLN A 328 -3.02 16.69 22.28
CA GLN A 328 -3.57 17.76 21.44
C GLN A 328 -2.61 18.94 21.31
N GLY A 329 -1.95 19.34 22.43
CA GLY A 329 -0.96 20.40 22.41
C GLY A 329 0.22 20.11 21.48
N VAL A 330 0.77 18.89 21.50
CA VAL A 330 1.83 18.49 20.55
C VAL A 330 1.32 18.52 19.12
N ASN A 331 0.10 18.06 18.85
CA ASN A 331 -0.51 18.10 17.51
C ASN A 331 -0.64 19.53 16.97
N TYR A 332 -1.12 20.49 17.79
CA TYR A 332 -1.21 21.90 17.40
C TYR A 332 0.17 22.54 17.15
N ALA A 333 1.20 22.13 17.89
CA ALA A 333 2.56 22.66 17.73
C ALA A 333 3.28 22.12 16.51
N THR A 334 2.85 21.00 15.93
CA THR A 334 3.56 20.30 14.87
C THR A 334 3.49 21.04 13.55
N ASP A 335 4.63 21.44 12.99
CA ASP A 335 4.76 21.97 11.63
C ASP A 335 4.90 20.80 10.63
N ARG A 336 3.80 20.45 10.00
CA ARG A 336 3.77 19.32 9.05
C ARG A 336 4.50 19.62 7.75
N ASN A 337 4.60 20.89 7.33
CA ASN A 337 5.42 21.26 6.17
C ASN A 337 6.92 21.09 6.45
N ALA A 338 7.36 21.37 7.68
CA ALA A 338 8.74 21.10 8.07
C ALA A 338 9.03 19.59 8.03
N LEU A 339 8.09 18.75 8.47
CA LEU A 339 8.22 17.29 8.40
C LEU A 339 8.23 16.79 6.95
N VAL A 340 7.35 17.31 6.09
CA VAL A 340 7.37 17.03 4.64
C VAL A 340 8.71 17.43 4.03
N LYS A 341 9.30 18.57 4.44
CA LYS A 341 10.63 19.00 3.96
C LYS A 341 11.74 18.05 4.39
N ILE A 342 11.71 17.56 5.64
CA ILE A 342 12.66 16.55 6.14
C ILE A 342 12.56 15.25 5.33
N TYR A 343 11.32 14.84 4.98
CA TYR A 343 11.09 13.62 4.19
C TYR A 343 11.58 13.72 2.73
N GLY A 344 11.86 14.94 2.23
CA GLY A 344 12.36 15.18 0.86
C GLY A 344 11.50 16.14 0.04
N GLY A 345 10.49 16.77 0.66
CA GLY A 345 9.71 17.84 0.08
C GLY A 345 8.35 17.46 -0.51
N PRO A 346 7.61 18.45 -1.07
CA PRO A 346 6.23 18.26 -1.49
C PRO A 346 6.07 17.37 -2.74
N LYS A 347 7.16 17.07 -3.43
CA LYS A 347 7.15 16.04 -4.51
C LYS A 347 7.01 14.63 -3.93
N LEU A 348 7.55 14.37 -2.72
CA LEU A 348 7.55 13.05 -2.07
C LEU A 348 6.45 12.85 -1.03
N ALA A 349 5.84 13.91 -0.50
CA ALA A 349 4.80 13.76 0.51
C ALA A 349 3.83 14.95 0.54
N VAL A 350 2.66 14.73 1.14
CA VAL A 350 1.64 15.77 1.41
C VAL A 350 1.32 15.74 2.90
N ALA A 351 1.32 16.90 3.56
CA ALA A 351 0.94 17.04 4.96
C ALA A 351 -0.47 16.48 5.22
N THR A 352 -0.64 15.71 6.30
CA THR A 352 -1.93 15.18 6.74
C THR A 352 -2.14 15.36 8.24
N CYS A 353 -3.40 15.41 8.67
CA CYS A 353 -3.79 15.53 10.07
C CYS A 353 -4.61 14.34 10.55
N GLN A 354 -4.93 13.38 9.70
CA GLN A 354 -5.88 12.32 10.00
C GLN A 354 -5.30 10.92 9.72
N ILE A 355 -6.03 9.90 10.12
CA ILE A 355 -5.55 8.51 10.07
C ILE A 355 -5.70 7.95 8.66
N LEU A 356 -6.91 8.07 8.08
CA LEU A 356 -7.16 7.59 6.73
C LEU A 356 -6.43 8.44 5.69
N PRO A 357 -5.77 7.83 4.71
CA PRO A 357 -5.14 8.56 3.60
C PRO A 357 -6.21 9.11 2.62
N PRO A 358 -5.88 10.17 1.85
CA PRO A 358 -6.76 10.71 0.82
C PRO A 358 -7.20 9.65 -0.20
N ASN A 359 -8.44 9.79 -0.71
CA ASN A 359 -9.08 8.89 -1.69
C ASN A 359 -9.36 7.47 -1.19
N PHE A 360 -9.16 7.21 0.09
CA PHE A 360 -9.42 5.92 0.72
C PHE A 360 -10.91 5.73 1.06
N PRO A 361 -11.45 4.49 1.12
CA PRO A 361 -12.81 4.26 1.60
C PRO A 361 -13.02 4.86 2.99
N GLY A 362 -14.07 5.64 3.17
CA GLY A 362 -14.34 6.34 4.43
C GLY A 362 -13.58 7.64 4.66
N TYR A 363 -12.64 8.02 3.78
CA TYR A 363 -11.94 9.29 3.92
C TYR A 363 -12.87 10.48 3.68
N LYS A 364 -12.89 11.43 4.62
CA LYS A 364 -13.44 12.79 4.47
C LYS A 364 -12.45 13.77 5.08
N PRO A 365 -12.08 14.86 4.39
CA PRO A 365 -11.09 15.81 4.91
C PRO A 365 -11.42 16.28 6.32
N TYR A 366 -10.49 16.12 7.26
CA TYR A 366 -10.60 16.58 8.63
C TYR A 366 -9.23 16.89 9.23
N CYS A 367 -9.01 18.12 9.67
CA CYS A 367 -7.75 18.59 10.23
C CYS A 367 -7.99 19.59 11.37
N PRO A 368 -8.32 19.12 12.60
CA PRO A 368 -8.64 20.01 13.71
C PRO A 368 -7.40 20.70 14.31
N TYR A 369 -6.22 20.12 14.14
CA TYR A 369 -4.95 20.59 14.74
C TYR A 369 -4.18 21.49 13.77
N THR A 370 -4.78 22.63 13.42
CA THR A 370 -4.23 23.59 12.46
C THR A 370 -4.47 25.02 12.96
N SER A 371 -3.72 25.99 12.44
CA SER A 371 -3.99 27.40 12.67
C SER A 371 -5.23 27.87 11.92
N GLY A 372 -5.94 28.85 12.48
CA GLY A 372 -7.17 29.39 11.90
C GLY A 372 -8.42 28.53 12.16
N SER A 373 -9.49 28.79 11.41
CA SER A 373 -10.81 28.18 11.62
C SER A 373 -11.14 27.04 10.64
N ALA A 374 -10.35 26.82 9.61
CA ALA A 374 -10.55 25.72 8.67
C ALA A 374 -10.22 24.38 9.35
N THR A 375 -11.11 23.39 9.21
CA THR A 375 -10.93 22.04 9.80
C THR A 375 -10.87 20.93 8.75
N ASP A 376 -10.74 21.29 7.48
CA ASP A 376 -10.68 20.38 6.33
C ASP A 376 -9.27 20.22 5.75
N LYS A 377 -8.35 21.13 6.11
CA LYS A 377 -6.97 21.15 5.64
C LYS A 377 -6.01 21.71 6.68
N TRP A 378 -4.77 21.28 6.63
CA TRP A 378 -3.71 21.85 7.44
C TRP A 378 -3.19 23.16 6.83
N THR A 379 -3.11 24.23 7.63
CA THR A 379 -2.67 25.57 7.22
C THR A 379 -1.40 26.02 7.92
N GLY A 380 -1.10 25.47 9.10
CA GLY A 380 0.09 25.79 9.89
C GLY A 380 -0.04 25.35 11.34
N PRO A 381 1.06 25.37 12.12
CA PRO A 381 1.01 25.11 13.56
C PRO A 381 0.35 26.29 14.31
N ASP A 382 -0.33 25.98 15.41
CA ASP A 382 -0.83 26.96 16.38
C ASP A 382 -0.07 26.82 17.69
N MET A 383 1.05 27.53 17.80
CA MET A 383 1.93 27.47 18.98
C MET A 383 1.27 28.08 20.21
N ALA A 384 0.39 29.07 20.07
CA ALA A 384 -0.31 29.69 21.20
C ALA A 384 -1.30 28.70 21.82
N LYS A 385 -2.12 28.06 20.98
CA LYS A 385 -3.05 26.99 21.40
C LYS A 385 -2.32 25.81 22.00
N ALA A 386 -1.21 25.39 21.38
CA ALA A 386 -0.37 24.32 21.87
C ALA A 386 0.13 24.60 23.29
N GLN A 387 0.74 25.76 23.52
CA GLN A 387 1.27 26.15 24.82
C GLN A 387 0.17 26.25 25.89
N GLN A 388 -1.01 26.77 25.53
CA GLN A 388 -2.20 26.80 26.38
C GLN A 388 -2.58 25.40 26.86
N LEU A 389 -2.66 24.43 25.92
CA LEU A 389 -3.02 23.04 26.21
C LEU A 389 -1.98 22.32 27.05
N ILE A 390 -0.68 22.51 26.75
CA ILE A 390 0.42 21.93 27.53
C ILE A 390 0.42 22.47 28.96
N ASN A 391 0.23 23.77 29.15
CA ASN A 391 0.11 24.35 30.49
C ASN A 391 -1.10 23.78 31.25
N ALA A 392 -2.25 23.66 30.58
CA ALA A 392 -3.49 23.11 31.17
C ALA A 392 -3.45 21.58 31.39
N SER A 393 -2.49 20.88 30.81
CA SER A 393 -2.28 19.43 31.01
C SER A 393 -1.55 19.10 32.30
N GLY A 394 -0.78 20.06 32.86
CA GLY A 394 0.10 19.84 34.01
C GLY A 394 1.28 18.92 33.75
N THR A 395 1.61 18.62 32.49
CA THR A 395 2.66 17.65 32.11
C THR A 395 4.02 18.27 31.80
N LYS A 396 4.11 19.60 31.85
CA LYS A 396 5.36 20.34 31.60
C LYS A 396 6.48 19.86 32.53
N GLY A 397 7.68 19.71 31.99
CA GLY A 397 8.85 19.21 32.73
C GLY A 397 9.02 17.70 32.75
N ALA A 398 8.01 16.94 32.26
CA ALA A 398 8.13 15.49 32.16
C ALA A 398 9.23 15.05 31.19
N ALA A 399 9.93 13.97 31.52
CA ALA A 399 10.87 13.32 30.61
C ALA A 399 10.10 12.54 29.54
N VAL A 400 10.55 12.67 28.28
CA VAL A 400 9.95 11.98 27.13
C VAL A 400 11.04 11.33 26.30
N LYS A 401 10.91 10.04 26.02
CA LYS A 401 11.72 9.35 25.01
C LYS A 401 10.98 9.38 23.66
N VAL A 402 11.65 9.90 22.66
CA VAL A 402 11.20 9.87 21.26
C VAL A 402 11.89 8.69 20.59
N ASN A 403 11.11 7.67 20.24
CA ASN A 403 11.62 6.43 19.63
C ASN A 403 11.54 6.53 18.11
N THR A 404 12.63 6.19 17.41
CA THR A 404 12.71 6.20 15.94
C THR A 404 13.72 5.17 15.45
N THR A 405 13.81 4.96 14.13
CA THR A 405 14.85 4.12 13.55
C THR A 405 16.18 4.89 13.42
N THR A 406 17.25 4.15 13.12
CA THR A 406 18.58 4.73 12.81
C THR A 406 18.68 5.24 11.37
N ASN A 407 17.68 5.00 10.52
CA ASN A 407 17.63 5.56 9.17
C ASN A 407 17.69 7.09 9.23
N THR A 408 18.40 7.72 8.33
CA THR A 408 18.66 9.17 8.36
C THR A 408 17.38 9.98 8.45
N VAL A 409 16.42 9.73 7.56
CA VAL A 409 15.14 10.47 7.52
C VAL A 409 14.33 10.28 8.79
N ASP A 410 14.18 9.04 9.26
CA ASP A 410 13.40 8.73 10.46
C ASP A 410 14.04 9.38 11.72
N ARG A 411 15.38 9.34 11.78
CA ARG A 411 16.14 9.97 12.85
C ARG A 411 15.95 11.50 12.85
N ASP A 412 15.97 12.12 11.69
CA ASP A 412 15.79 13.58 11.55
C ASP A 412 14.36 14.00 11.91
N LEU A 413 13.34 13.19 11.56
CA LEU A 413 11.96 13.35 12.05
C LEU A 413 11.91 13.25 13.58
N GLY A 414 12.63 12.30 14.18
CA GLY A 414 12.73 12.16 15.63
C GLY A 414 13.41 13.36 16.29
N LEU A 415 14.49 13.88 15.72
CA LEU A 415 15.19 15.08 16.21
C LEU A 415 14.30 16.33 16.14
N TYR A 416 13.48 16.46 15.07
CA TYR A 416 12.47 17.52 15.00
C TYR A 416 11.53 17.47 16.22
N PHE A 417 11.00 16.30 16.56
CA PHE A 417 10.10 16.15 17.72
C PHE A 417 10.82 16.35 19.05
N VAL A 418 12.07 15.93 19.19
CA VAL A 418 12.86 16.26 20.39
C VAL A 418 12.96 17.79 20.57
N GLY A 419 13.28 18.52 19.51
CA GLY A 419 13.33 19.98 19.55
C GLY A 419 11.98 20.62 19.89
N LEU A 420 10.89 20.14 19.25
CA LEU A 420 9.54 20.63 19.48
C LEU A 420 9.07 20.39 20.92
N LEU A 421 9.25 19.18 21.45
CA LEU A 421 8.86 18.83 22.81
C LEU A 421 9.65 19.63 23.84
N ASN A 422 10.94 19.84 23.65
CA ASN A 422 11.76 20.70 24.52
C ASN A 422 11.27 22.16 24.48
N LYS A 423 10.89 22.67 23.29
CA LYS A 423 10.28 24.01 23.15
C LYS A 423 8.93 24.12 23.89
N LEU A 424 8.16 23.05 23.96
CA LEU A 424 6.90 22.97 24.73
C LEU A 424 7.13 22.82 26.23
N GLY A 425 8.37 22.59 26.68
CA GLY A 425 8.77 22.51 28.07
C GLY A 425 8.89 21.11 28.65
N TYR A 426 8.95 20.06 27.81
CA TYR A 426 9.32 18.70 28.21
C TYR A 426 10.84 18.54 28.31
N LYS A 427 11.30 17.41 28.82
CA LYS A 427 12.70 16.96 28.79
C LYS A 427 12.82 15.80 27.81
N ALA A 428 12.81 16.11 26.51
CA ALA A 428 12.78 15.11 25.46
C ALA A 428 14.19 14.67 25.05
N THR A 429 14.37 13.37 24.82
CA THR A 429 15.58 12.73 24.32
C THR A 429 15.26 11.78 23.19
N LEU A 430 16.17 11.61 22.23
CA LEU A 430 16.05 10.66 21.15
C LEU A 430 16.53 9.27 21.58
N GLN A 431 15.78 8.23 21.20
CA GLN A 431 16.22 6.83 21.23
C GLN A 431 16.03 6.26 19.82
N ALA A 432 17.12 6.25 19.03
CA ALA A 432 17.13 5.62 17.71
C ALA A 432 17.63 4.18 17.83
N LEU A 433 16.87 3.25 17.25
CA LEU A 433 17.15 1.81 17.21
C LEU A 433 17.22 1.34 15.74
N SER A 434 17.91 0.24 15.46
CA SER A 434 17.85 -0.32 14.11
C SER A 434 16.41 -0.71 13.73
N PRO A 435 16.01 -0.64 12.44
CA PRO A 435 14.64 -0.88 12.03
C PRO A 435 14.07 -2.23 12.50
N ASP A 436 14.89 -3.27 12.48
CA ASP A 436 14.55 -4.63 12.96
C ASP A 436 14.25 -4.69 14.47
N ILE A 437 14.78 -3.74 15.25
CA ILE A 437 14.53 -3.63 16.69
C ILE A 437 13.44 -2.61 17.00
N GLN A 438 13.40 -1.47 16.31
CA GLN A 438 12.51 -0.35 16.61
C GLN A 438 11.03 -0.75 16.58
N TYR A 439 10.58 -1.46 15.54
CA TYR A 439 9.18 -1.83 15.44
C TYR A 439 8.75 -2.83 16.54
N PRO A 440 9.42 -3.96 16.76
CA PRO A 440 9.10 -4.84 17.89
C PRO A 440 9.20 -4.15 19.25
N TYR A 441 10.15 -3.23 19.41
CA TYR A 441 10.31 -2.43 20.65
C TYR A 441 9.08 -1.54 20.89
N ALA A 442 8.61 -0.80 19.87
CA ALA A 442 7.46 0.08 19.97
C ALA A 442 6.14 -0.69 20.17
N GLN A 443 6.03 -1.88 19.60
CA GLN A 443 4.87 -2.76 19.72
C GLN A 443 4.74 -3.40 21.10
N ASN A 444 5.84 -3.57 21.83
CA ASN A 444 5.83 -4.22 23.14
C ASN A 444 5.62 -3.20 24.28
N SER A 445 4.44 -3.24 24.90
CA SER A 445 4.07 -2.36 26.01
C SER A 445 4.99 -2.47 27.24
N SER A 446 5.68 -3.62 27.43
CA SER A 446 6.66 -3.79 28.53
C SER A 446 7.84 -2.83 28.43
N ASN A 447 8.17 -2.37 27.21
CA ASN A 447 9.24 -1.37 26.97
C ASN A 447 8.79 0.05 27.29
N LYS A 448 7.50 0.29 27.50
CA LYS A 448 6.89 1.59 27.82
C LYS A 448 7.30 2.71 26.84
N PRO A 449 7.19 2.49 25.51
CA PRO A 449 7.48 3.55 24.55
C PRO A 449 6.50 4.70 24.78
N GLN A 450 7.00 5.96 24.91
CA GLN A 450 6.14 7.11 25.18
C GLN A 450 5.67 7.81 23.91
N PHE A 451 6.54 7.93 22.91
CA PHE A 451 6.28 8.60 21.65
C PHE A 451 7.12 7.93 20.55
N ALA A 452 6.50 7.12 19.72
CA ALA A 452 7.21 6.22 18.81
C ALA A 452 6.83 6.47 17.34
N TYR A 453 7.87 6.57 16.49
CA TYR A 453 7.73 6.61 15.03
C TYR A 453 7.18 5.31 14.49
N SER A 454 6.27 5.43 13.51
CA SER A 454 5.79 4.33 12.70
C SER A 454 5.21 4.81 11.38
N SER A 455 4.90 3.87 10.52
CA SER A 455 4.22 4.07 9.26
C SER A 455 3.25 2.92 9.00
N TRP A 456 2.25 3.15 8.16
CA TRP A 456 1.36 2.11 7.71
C TRP A 456 1.05 2.27 6.23
N TYR A 457 1.17 1.20 5.48
CA TYR A 457 0.65 1.04 4.14
C TYR A 457 -0.62 0.21 4.20
N GLN A 458 -1.55 0.43 3.28
CA GLN A 458 -2.72 -0.44 3.22
C GLN A 458 -2.31 -1.89 2.90
N ASP A 459 -2.94 -2.83 3.57
CA ASP A 459 -2.95 -4.23 3.19
C ASP A 459 -4.06 -4.50 2.18
N TYR A 460 -5.21 -3.86 2.40
CA TYR A 460 -6.38 -3.89 1.52
C TYR A 460 -7.18 -2.57 1.68
N PRO A 461 -7.98 -2.19 0.66
CA PRO A 461 -8.63 -0.88 0.62
C PRO A 461 -9.91 -0.82 1.48
N ALA A 462 -9.77 -1.01 2.80
CA ALA A 462 -10.85 -0.85 3.78
C ALA A 462 -10.41 0.03 4.95
N ALA A 463 -11.30 0.92 5.44
CA ALA A 463 -10.99 1.84 6.53
C ALA A 463 -10.61 1.12 7.83
N SER A 464 -11.10 -0.09 8.05
CA SER A 464 -10.75 -0.97 9.17
C SER A 464 -9.26 -1.31 9.21
N ASP A 465 -8.59 -1.40 8.06
CA ASP A 465 -7.16 -1.68 7.96
C ASP A 465 -6.29 -0.61 8.65
N PHE A 466 -6.76 0.62 8.68
CA PHE A 466 -6.11 1.71 9.42
C PHE A 466 -6.71 1.90 10.82
N LEU A 467 -8.04 1.98 10.92
CA LEU A 467 -8.71 2.40 12.15
C LEU A 467 -8.84 1.25 13.16
N ASN A 468 -9.30 0.08 12.73
CA ASN A 468 -9.50 -1.04 13.64
C ASN A 468 -8.21 -1.81 13.93
N ILE A 469 -7.38 -2.05 12.90
CA ILE A 469 -6.09 -2.75 13.07
C ILE A 469 -5.13 -1.94 13.94
N LEU A 470 -5.02 -0.63 13.73
CA LEU A 470 -3.99 0.18 14.39
C LEU A 470 -4.46 0.87 15.68
N LEU A 471 -5.79 1.00 15.88
CA LEU A 471 -6.36 1.80 16.97
C LEU A 471 -7.57 1.14 17.66
N GLY A 472 -7.98 -0.05 17.20
CA GLY A 472 -9.02 -0.84 17.85
C GLY A 472 -8.58 -1.38 19.21
N CYS A 473 -9.54 -1.55 20.13
CA CYS A 473 -9.25 -2.11 21.46
C CYS A 473 -8.70 -3.55 21.40
N GLY A 474 -9.21 -4.34 20.44
CA GLY A 474 -8.81 -5.75 20.26
C GLY A 474 -7.45 -5.94 19.62
N SER A 475 -6.88 -4.92 18.98
CA SER A 475 -5.56 -4.96 18.32
C SER A 475 -4.40 -4.61 19.24
N PHE A 476 -4.68 -4.22 20.48
CA PHE A 476 -3.65 -4.05 21.51
C PHE A 476 -3.37 -5.38 22.22
N HIS A 477 -2.15 -5.88 22.07
CA HIS A 477 -1.68 -7.13 22.69
C HIS A 477 -0.56 -6.84 23.71
N PRO A 478 -0.90 -6.70 25.01
CA PRO A 478 0.08 -6.34 26.04
C PRO A 478 1.28 -7.29 26.07
N GLY A 479 2.50 -6.73 26.09
CA GLY A 479 3.76 -7.49 26.16
C GLY A 479 4.15 -8.22 24.86
N SER A 480 3.39 -8.07 23.78
CA SER A 480 3.70 -8.67 22.48
C SER A 480 4.59 -7.77 21.63
N ASN A 481 5.59 -8.37 20.97
CA ASN A 481 6.45 -7.68 20.00
C ASN A 481 5.75 -7.44 18.64
N SER A 482 4.49 -7.84 18.50
CA SER A 482 3.68 -7.74 17.27
C SER A 482 2.31 -7.11 17.50
N SER A 483 2.18 -6.22 18.52
CA SER A 483 0.97 -5.45 18.76
C SER A 483 0.85 -4.31 17.75
N PRO A 484 -0.09 -4.31 16.79
CA PRO A 484 -0.18 -3.25 15.79
C PRO A 484 -0.63 -1.91 16.38
N ASN A 485 -1.39 -1.93 17.47
CA ASN A 485 -1.83 -0.74 18.20
C ASN A 485 -0.74 -0.24 19.16
N ILE A 486 0.31 0.38 18.60
CA ILE A 486 1.43 0.92 19.37
C ILE A 486 1.06 2.15 20.23
N ALA A 487 -0.08 2.78 19.95
CA ALA A 487 -0.61 3.85 20.80
C ALA A 487 -1.24 3.31 22.10
N GLU A 488 -1.45 2.00 22.21
CA GLU A 488 -2.19 1.34 23.28
C GLU A 488 -3.58 1.99 23.48
N PHE A 489 -4.13 2.54 22.40
CA PHE A 489 -5.39 3.28 22.40
C PHE A 489 -6.58 2.32 22.53
N CYS A 490 -7.55 2.67 23.35
CA CYS A 490 -8.83 1.98 23.43
C CYS A 490 -9.90 2.93 23.95
N ASN A 491 -10.88 3.22 23.11
CA ASN A 491 -12.11 3.91 23.48
C ASN A 491 -13.30 3.02 23.13
N LYS A 492 -14.03 2.53 24.13
CA LYS A 492 -15.12 1.58 23.92
C LYS A 492 -16.28 2.14 23.07
N GLY A 493 -16.55 3.45 23.16
CA GLY A 493 -17.59 4.10 22.34
C GLY A 493 -17.19 4.16 20.85
N ILE A 494 -15.93 4.47 20.57
CA ILE A 494 -15.37 4.43 19.22
C ILE A 494 -15.29 2.99 18.70
N GLN A 495 -14.86 2.03 19.55
CA GLN A 495 -14.83 0.61 19.19
C GLN A 495 -16.20 0.10 18.76
N ALA A 496 -17.26 0.43 19.50
CA ALA A 496 -18.62 0.02 19.13
C ALA A 496 -19.03 0.54 17.74
N LYS A 497 -18.58 1.75 17.36
CA LYS A 497 -18.80 2.29 16.01
C LYS A 497 -17.93 1.60 14.94
N MET A 498 -16.69 1.23 15.26
CA MET A 498 -15.84 0.41 14.39
C MET A 498 -16.50 -0.93 14.10
N ASP A 499 -16.99 -1.61 15.14
CA ASP A 499 -17.68 -2.90 15.02
C ASP A 499 -18.98 -2.76 14.19
N GLN A 500 -19.75 -1.70 14.42
CA GLN A 500 -20.95 -1.39 13.65
C GLN A 500 -20.61 -1.12 12.17
N ALA A 501 -19.61 -0.31 11.90
CA ALA A 501 -19.18 0.01 10.53
C ALA A 501 -18.69 -1.25 9.79
N GLY A 502 -17.94 -2.12 10.49
CA GLY A 502 -17.53 -3.40 9.95
C GLY A 502 -18.73 -4.27 9.58
N GLN A 503 -19.70 -4.45 10.48
CA GLN A 503 -20.90 -5.24 10.19
C GLN A 503 -21.75 -4.65 9.05
N MET A 504 -21.87 -3.33 8.98
CA MET A 504 -22.56 -2.65 7.88
C MET A 504 -21.87 -2.91 6.54
N GLY A 505 -20.54 -3.01 6.51
CA GLY A 505 -19.75 -3.23 5.31
C GLY A 505 -20.11 -4.49 4.52
N ILE A 506 -20.72 -5.48 5.17
CA ILE A 506 -21.18 -6.73 4.54
C ILE A 506 -22.38 -6.49 3.59
N THR A 507 -23.28 -5.59 3.95
CA THR A 507 -24.55 -5.37 3.23
C THR A 507 -24.75 -3.96 2.70
N ASP A 508 -24.13 -2.96 3.34
CA ASP A 508 -24.18 -1.53 2.96
C ASP A 508 -22.77 -0.89 3.05
N PRO A 509 -21.89 -1.14 2.08
CA PRO A 509 -20.55 -0.55 2.07
C PRO A 509 -20.53 0.98 2.05
N ALA A 510 -21.53 1.62 1.44
CA ALA A 510 -21.62 3.08 1.38
C ALA A 510 -21.97 3.69 2.75
N GLY A 511 -22.94 3.12 3.45
CA GLY A 511 -23.27 3.49 4.82
C GLY A 511 -22.11 3.23 5.78
N ALA A 512 -21.45 2.08 5.64
CA ALA A 512 -20.24 1.75 6.40
C ALA A 512 -19.14 2.81 6.22
N ASN A 513 -18.85 3.23 5.00
CA ASN A 513 -17.84 4.25 4.72
C ASN A 513 -18.20 5.62 5.34
N ASN A 514 -19.47 5.98 5.43
CA ASN A 514 -19.90 7.19 6.14
C ASN A 514 -19.67 7.09 7.66
N LEU A 515 -19.90 5.91 8.23
CA LEU A 515 -19.63 5.66 9.66
C LEU A 515 -18.12 5.61 9.93
N TRP A 516 -17.32 5.01 9.05
CA TRP A 516 -15.85 5.04 9.14
C TRP A 516 -15.29 6.46 9.09
N ALA A 517 -15.86 7.37 8.27
CA ALA A 517 -15.47 8.78 8.29
C ALA A 517 -15.75 9.46 9.65
N THR A 518 -16.83 9.05 10.32
CA THR A 518 -17.15 9.54 11.67
C THR A 518 -16.16 8.98 12.70
N VAL A 519 -15.81 7.69 12.57
CA VAL A 519 -14.81 7.03 13.43
C VAL A 519 -13.45 7.70 13.27
N ASP A 520 -12.97 7.95 12.04
CA ASP A 520 -11.69 8.63 11.78
C ASP A 520 -11.64 10.00 12.48
N LYS A 521 -12.69 10.81 12.32
CA LYS A 521 -12.81 12.10 13.01
C LYS A 521 -12.72 11.96 14.53
N GLU A 522 -13.49 11.05 15.12
CA GLU A 522 -13.52 10.86 16.58
C GLU A 522 -12.18 10.35 17.12
N VAL A 523 -11.49 9.48 16.38
CA VAL A 523 -10.14 9.02 16.71
C VAL A 523 -9.15 10.18 16.67
N VAL A 524 -9.18 11.00 15.59
CA VAL A 524 -8.32 12.18 15.47
C VAL A 524 -8.54 13.14 16.64
N ASP A 525 -9.78 13.37 17.09
CA ASP A 525 -10.11 14.22 18.24
C ASP A 525 -9.49 13.69 19.55
N GLN A 526 -9.28 12.38 19.68
CA GLN A 526 -8.57 11.77 20.81
C GLN A 526 -7.04 11.85 20.70
N ALA A 527 -6.51 12.30 19.56
CA ALA A 527 -5.10 12.52 19.32
C ALA A 527 -4.19 11.32 19.72
N PRO A 528 -4.47 10.07 19.33
CA PRO A 528 -3.56 8.97 19.64
C PRO A 528 -2.23 9.07 18.87
N TRP A 529 -2.23 9.81 17.76
CA TRP A 529 -1.08 10.04 16.89
C TRP A 529 -0.83 11.52 16.62
N VAL A 530 0.39 11.81 16.20
CA VAL A 530 0.68 12.92 15.30
C VAL A 530 0.79 12.32 13.90
N ALA A 531 -0.30 12.36 13.13
CA ALA A 531 -0.23 12.07 11.70
C ALA A 531 0.56 13.19 11.02
N MET A 532 1.61 12.81 10.27
CA MET A 532 2.57 13.75 9.72
C MET A 532 2.27 14.07 8.25
N PHE A 533 2.30 13.05 7.42
CA PHE A 533 2.11 13.17 5.98
C PHE A 533 1.71 11.84 5.34
N ASN A 534 1.10 11.95 4.15
CA ASN A 534 0.91 10.84 3.23
C ASN A 534 2.02 10.88 2.19
N PRO A 535 2.81 9.82 2.03
CA PRO A 535 3.88 9.77 1.05
C PRO A 535 3.34 9.62 -0.37
N LYS A 536 4.19 9.91 -1.34
CA LYS A 536 3.96 9.64 -2.76
C LYS A 536 5.00 8.65 -3.24
N TYR A 537 4.63 7.87 -4.24
CA TYR A 537 5.54 6.98 -4.94
C TYR A 537 5.92 7.59 -6.29
N ILE A 538 7.20 7.60 -6.59
CA ILE A 538 7.72 8.12 -7.85
C ILE A 538 8.20 6.95 -8.69
N ASP A 539 7.49 6.67 -9.78
CA ASP A 539 7.93 5.72 -10.78
C ASP A 539 8.75 6.43 -11.86
N VAL A 540 9.92 5.89 -12.14
CA VAL A 540 10.81 6.33 -13.21
C VAL A 540 10.93 5.21 -14.22
N LEU A 541 10.56 5.49 -15.48
CA LEU A 541 10.53 4.51 -16.55
C LEU A 541 11.57 4.80 -17.61
N SER A 542 12.03 3.75 -18.31
CA SER A 542 12.80 3.90 -19.55
C SER A 542 11.89 4.40 -20.69
N ASN A 543 12.48 4.92 -21.76
CA ASN A 543 11.72 5.29 -22.97
C ASN A 543 11.22 4.05 -23.75
N ARG A 544 11.61 2.85 -23.34
CA ARG A 544 11.14 1.58 -23.90
C ARG A 544 9.78 1.16 -23.37
N VAL A 545 9.32 1.72 -22.23
CA VAL A 545 8.06 1.32 -21.58
C VAL A 545 6.91 2.17 -22.09
N THR A 546 5.82 1.48 -22.42
CA THR A 546 4.50 2.08 -22.72
C THR A 546 3.42 1.33 -21.93
N GLY A 547 2.21 1.91 -21.84
CA GLY A 547 1.10 1.26 -21.13
C GLY A 547 1.25 1.26 -19.61
N TYR A 548 1.97 2.25 -19.05
CA TYR A 548 2.09 2.40 -17.60
C TYR A 548 0.73 2.52 -16.93
N GLN A 549 0.52 1.73 -15.86
CA GLN A 549 -0.64 1.79 -14.99
C GLN A 549 -0.21 1.64 -13.52
N PHE A 550 -0.66 2.55 -12.66
CA PHE A 550 -0.45 2.49 -11.22
C PHE A 550 -1.73 2.07 -10.51
N SER A 551 -1.72 0.89 -9.91
CA SER A 551 -2.79 0.40 -9.03
C SER A 551 -2.52 0.87 -7.59
N PRO A 552 -3.51 1.40 -6.87
CA PRO A 552 -3.35 1.74 -5.44
C PRO A 552 -3.03 0.52 -4.57
N GLN A 553 -3.38 -0.69 -5.02
CA GLN A 553 -3.13 -1.95 -4.32
C GLN A 553 -1.79 -2.58 -4.69
N TRP A 554 -1.43 -2.55 -5.98
CA TRP A 554 -0.30 -3.33 -6.50
C TRP A 554 0.83 -2.48 -7.09
N TYR A 555 0.69 -1.15 -7.05
CA TYR A 555 1.59 -0.16 -7.64
C TYR A 555 1.71 -0.33 -9.16
N PHE A 556 2.89 -0.22 -9.72
CA PHE A 556 3.06 -0.40 -11.16
C PHE A 556 2.72 -1.82 -11.59
N LEU A 557 1.74 -1.97 -12.49
CA LEU A 557 1.30 -3.25 -13.04
C LEU A 557 2.28 -3.70 -14.12
N LEU A 558 3.32 -4.43 -13.70
CA LEU A 558 4.48 -4.81 -14.55
C LEU A 558 4.10 -5.65 -15.75
N ASP A 559 3.17 -6.57 -15.59
CA ASP A 559 2.69 -7.47 -16.65
C ASP A 559 1.87 -6.76 -17.74
N GLN A 560 1.33 -5.59 -17.44
CA GLN A 560 0.53 -4.81 -18.39
C GLN A 560 1.37 -3.76 -19.13
N ALA A 561 2.60 -3.54 -18.71
CA ALA A 561 3.56 -2.73 -19.44
C ALA A 561 3.94 -3.40 -20.76
N SER A 562 4.08 -2.61 -21.82
CA SER A 562 4.66 -3.05 -23.08
C SER A 562 6.08 -2.52 -23.23
N VAL A 563 6.97 -3.34 -23.76
CA VAL A 563 8.37 -2.97 -23.99
C VAL A 563 8.60 -2.82 -25.49
N VAL A 564 9.01 -1.62 -25.90
CA VAL A 564 9.41 -1.39 -27.29
C VAL A 564 10.71 -2.15 -27.54
N LYS A 565 10.74 -2.94 -28.62
CA LYS A 565 11.91 -3.74 -29.02
C LYS A 565 13.03 -2.87 -29.58
#